data_07b3a51a4597b3a0dae06401ba4abcd6
#
_entry.id   07b3a51a4597b3a0dae06401ba4abcd6
#
_cell.length_a   1.000
_cell.length_b   1.000
_cell.length_c   1.000
_cell.angle_alpha   90.00
_cell.angle_beta   90.00
_cell.angle_gamma   90.00
#
_symmetry.space_group_name_H-M   'P 1'
#
loop_
_entity.id
_entity.type
_entity.pdbx_description
1 polymer ?
#
loop_
_entity_poly.entity_id
_entity_poly.type
_entity_poly.pdbx_seq_one_letter_code
_entity_poly.pdbx_strand_id
1 'polypeptide(L)'
;MLGMAKRSPIFAGDPALVALGAAIRRARTEVGLSQEALAVEADVDRSYMGGVERGEHNLSIMRVIKICGALNAKPSALLEEAGL
;
A
#
# COMPACT_ATOMS: atom_id res chain seq x y z
N MET A 1 6.57 -19.68 7.29
CA MET A 1 6.33 -19.10 7.37
C MET A 1 5.97 -18.62 7.15
N LEU A 2 6.18 -18.85 7.21
CA LEU A 2 5.48 -18.45 6.90
C LEU A 2 4.75 -17.25 6.93
N GLY A 3 4.13 -16.74 6.75
CA GLY A 3 3.35 -15.56 6.81
C GLY A 3 4.08 -14.24 6.81
N MET A 4 5.32 -14.26 6.96
CA MET A 4 6.15 -13.05 6.94
C MET A 4 6.32 -12.56 5.52
N ALA A 5 5.82 -11.32 5.26
CA ALA A 5 6.02 -10.69 3.97
C ALA A 5 7.48 -10.23 3.86
N LYS A 6 8.11 -10.60 2.78
CA LYS A 6 9.49 -10.18 2.53
C LYS A 6 9.50 -8.90 1.72
N ARG A 7 10.43 -8.02 2.04
CA ARG A 7 10.66 -6.82 1.26
C ARG A 7 11.10 -7.20 -0.14
N SER A 8 10.79 -6.34 -1.11
CA SER A 8 11.31 -6.52 -2.46
C SER A 8 12.84 -6.47 -2.43
N PRO A 9 13.53 -7.48 -2.94
CA PRO A 9 15.00 -7.46 -2.90
C PRO A 9 15.62 -6.41 -3.81
N ILE A 10 14.86 -5.92 -4.80
CA ILE A 10 15.39 -4.98 -5.80
C ILE A 10 14.84 -3.58 -5.58
N PHE A 11 13.54 -3.46 -5.27
CA PHE A 11 12.85 -2.17 -5.29
C PHE A 11 12.50 -1.63 -3.91
N ALA A 12 12.77 -2.37 -2.82
CA ALA A 12 12.47 -1.86 -1.48
C ALA A 12 13.16 -0.51 -1.28
N GLY A 13 12.37 0.50 -0.87
CA GLY A 13 12.89 1.84 -0.66
C GLY A 13 13.02 2.69 -1.92
N ASP A 14 12.62 2.16 -3.08
CA ASP A 14 12.58 2.97 -4.29
C ASP A 14 11.71 4.19 -4.05
N PRO A 15 12.16 5.41 -4.48
CA PRO A 15 11.40 6.63 -4.24
C PRO A 15 9.94 6.57 -4.71
N ALA A 16 9.66 5.86 -5.82
CA ALA A 16 8.29 5.72 -6.30
C ALA A 16 7.45 4.92 -5.31
N LEU A 17 8.01 3.84 -4.75
CA LEU A 17 7.29 3.01 -3.79
C LEU A 17 7.12 3.73 -2.46
N VAL A 18 8.13 4.50 -2.05
CA VAL A 18 8.02 5.29 -0.82
C VAL A 18 6.91 6.32 -0.97
N ALA A 19 6.87 7.03 -2.11
CA ALA A 19 5.84 8.03 -2.38
C ALA A 19 4.45 7.40 -2.45
N LEU A 20 4.33 6.26 -3.12
CA LEU A 20 3.06 5.55 -3.21
C LEU A 20 2.60 5.06 -1.83
N GLY A 21 3.51 4.51 -1.05
CA GLY A 21 3.19 4.06 0.31
C GLY A 21 2.71 5.20 1.20
N ALA A 22 3.35 6.35 1.08
CA ALA A 22 2.94 7.54 1.84
C ALA A 22 1.55 8.02 1.41
N ALA A 23 1.25 7.97 0.11
CA ALA A 23 -0.07 8.34 -0.39
C ALA A 23 -1.15 7.38 0.13
N ILE A 24 -0.84 6.09 0.15
CA ILE A 24 -1.76 5.08 0.69
C ILE A 24 -2.03 5.37 2.16
N ARG A 25 -0.99 5.68 2.93
CA ARG A 25 -1.15 5.97 4.36
C ARG A 25 -2.03 7.21 4.57
N ARG A 26 -1.79 8.27 3.79
CA ARG A 26 -2.61 9.48 3.91
C ARG A 26 -4.08 9.18 3.62
N ALA A 27 -4.34 8.46 2.52
CA ALA A 27 -5.71 8.10 2.16
C ALA A 27 -6.36 7.25 3.25
N ARG A 28 -5.59 6.29 3.80
CA ARG A 28 -6.08 5.43 4.86
C ARG A 28 -6.49 6.22 6.09
N THR A 29 -5.64 7.14 6.53
CA THR A 29 -5.95 7.94 7.72
C THR A 29 -7.12 8.88 7.46
N GLU A 30 -7.25 9.40 6.24
CA GLU A 30 -8.36 10.28 5.89
C GLU A 30 -9.71 9.58 5.96
N VAL A 31 -9.77 8.31 5.55
CA VAL A 31 -11.02 7.55 5.65
C VAL A 31 -11.20 6.90 7.03
N GLY A 32 -10.24 7.08 7.92
CA GLY A 32 -10.36 6.60 9.30
C GLY A 32 -10.07 5.14 9.52
N LEU A 33 -9.35 4.49 8.61
CA LEU A 33 -9.02 3.07 8.75
C LEU A 33 -7.68 2.88 9.45
N SER A 34 -7.60 1.87 10.31
CA SER A 34 -6.32 1.42 10.84
C SER A 34 -5.58 0.63 9.76
N GLN A 35 -4.27 0.42 9.96
CA GLN A 35 -3.50 -0.44 9.07
C GLN A 35 -4.11 -1.84 9.00
N GLU A 36 -4.52 -2.36 10.15
CA GLU A 36 -5.11 -3.70 10.22
C GLU A 36 -6.43 -3.76 9.45
N ALA A 37 -7.27 -2.74 9.60
CA ALA A 37 -8.55 -2.71 8.89
C ALA A 37 -8.34 -2.64 7.39
N LEU A 38 -7.40 -1.82 6.92
CA LEU A 38 -7.10 -1.75 5.49
C LEU A 38 -6.55 -3.09 4.99
N ALA A 39 -5.68 -3.72 5.77
CA ALA A 39 -5.11 -5.00 5.40
C ALA A 39 -6.20 -6.07 5.22
N VAL A 40 -7.17 -6.12 6.14
CA VAL A 40 -8.28 -7.06 6.05
C VAL A 40 -9.06 -6.83 4.78
N GLU A 41 -9.41 -5.57 4.48
CA GLU A 41 -10.21 -5.25 3.29
C GLU A 41 -9.45 -5.48 2.01
N ALA A 42 -8.14 -5.28 2.01
CA ALA A 42 -7.30 -5.51 0.85
C ALA A 42 -6.82 -6.96 0.74
N ASP A 43 -7.22 -7.82 1.68
CA ASP A 43 -6.92 -9.25 1.69
C ASP A 43 -5.40 -9.50 1.77
N VAL A 44 -4.75 -8.78 2.66
CA VAL A 44 -3.34 -8.98 2.98
C VAL A 44 -3.18 -8.93 4.50
N ASP A 45 -2.05 -9.37 5.01
CA ASP A 45 -1.82 -9.26 6.45
C ASP A 45 -1.30 -7.87 6.81
N ARG A 46 -1.39 -7.54 8.12
CA ARG A 46 -1.01 -6.22 8.59
C ARG A 46 0.48 -5.94 8.38
N SER A 47 1.31 -6.96 8.53
CA SER A 47 2.75 -6.82 8.34
C SER A 47 3.05 -6.40 6.90
N TYR A 48 2.37 -7.02 5.93
CA TYR A 48 2.52 -6.67 4.53
C TYR A 48 2.07 -5.23 4.28
N MET A 49 0.92 -4.85 4.84
CA MET A 49 0.40 -3.49 4.64
C MET A 49 1.35 -2.46 5.24
N GLY A 50 1.94 -2.75 6.40
CA GLY A 50 2.95 -1.87 6.99
C GLY A 50 4.14 -1.67 6.06
N GLY A 51 4.60 -2.76 5.46
CA GLY A 51 5.68 -2.70 4.47
C GLY A 51 5.30 -1.90 3.24
N VAL A 52 4.06 -2.05 2.77
CA VAL A 52 3.55 -1.27 1.64
C VAL A 52 3.65 0.22 1.95
N GLU A 53 3.19 0.63 3.12
CA GLU A 53 3.19 2.04 3.49
C GLU A 53 4.60 2.60 3.67
N ARG A 54 5.57 1.73 3.95
CA ARG A 54 6.98 2.14 4.06
C ARG A 54 7.73 2.09 2.72
N GLY A 55 7.07 1.62 1.65
CA GLY A 55 7.70 1.54 0.34
C GLY A 55 8.61 0.33 0.16
N GLU A 56 8.33 -0.76 0.86
CA GLU A 56 9.19 -1.94 0.87
C GLU A 56 8.75 -3.03 -0.12
N HIS A 57 7.58 -2.90 -0.71
CA HIS A 57 7.03 -3.93 -1.59
C HIS A 57 6.77 -3.39 -2.99
N ASN A 58 7.18 -4.15 -3.98
CA ASN A 58 6.85 -3.87 -5.38
C ASN A 58 5.43 -4.36 -5.62
N LEU A 59 4.49 -3.43 -5.69
CA LEU A 59 3.07 -3.75 -5.77
C LEU A 59 2.67 -4.08 -7.19
N SER A 60 1.97 -5.21 -7.35
CA SER A 60 1.30 -5.50 -8.62
C SER A 60 0.16 -4.52 -8.81
N ILE A 61 -0.26 -4.36 -10.08
CA ILE A 61 -1.41 -3.49 -10.36
C ILE A 61 -2.68 -4.02 -9.67
N MET A 62 -2.81 -5.34 -9.55
CA MET A 62 -3.98 -5.89 -8.87
C MET A 62 -3.97 -5.57 -7.38
N ARG A 63 -2.79 -5.55 -6.75
CA ARG A 63 -2.69 -5.12 -5.35
C ARG A 63 -3.09 -3.67 -5.20
N VAL A 64 -2.62 -2.81 -6.11
CA VAL A 64 -2.98 -1.39 -6.08
C VAL A 64 -4.49 -1.23 -6.21
N ILE A 65 -5.11 -1.95 -7.14
CA ILE A 65 -6.55 -1.87 -7.35
C ILE A 65 -7.31 -2.31 -6.10
N LYS A 66 -6.88 -3.39 -5.44
CA LYS A 66 -7.53 -3.86 -4.22
C LYS A 66 -7.41 -2.87 -3.08
N ILE A 67 -6.22 -2.32 -2.89
CA ILE A 67 -6.00 -1.32 -1.86
C ILE A 67 -6.86 -0.09 -2.12
N CYS A 68 -6.90 0.37 -3.36
CA CYS A 68 -7.71 1.53 -3.73
C CYS A 68 -9.20 1.26 -3.53
N GLY A 69 -9.65 0.03 -3.81
CA GLY A 69 -11.04 -0.33 -3.55
C GLY A 69 -11.40 -0.20 -2.09
N ALA A 70 -10.51 -0.64 -1.20
CA ALA A 70 -10.73 -0.52 0.24
C ALA A 70 -10.71 0.93 0.71
N LEU A 71 -9.96 1.78 0.02
CA LEU A 71 -9.86 3.20 0.34
C LEU A 71 -10.92 4.04 -0.35
N ASN A 72 -11.75 3.42 -1.20
CA ASN A 72 -12.74 4.12 -2.02
C ASN A 72 -12.07 5.21 -2.87
N ALA A 73 -10.92 4.89 -3.44
CA ALA A 73 -10.10 5.82 -4.22
C ALA A 73 -9.83 5.24 -5.59
N LYS A 74 -9.64 6.12 -6.59
CA LYS A 74 -9.22 5.68 -7.91
C LYS A 74 -7.71 5.44 -7.92
N PRO A 75 -7.24 4.34 -8.52
CA PRO A 75 -5.79 4.14 -8.65
C PRO A 75 -5.09 5.32 -9.32
N SER A 76 -5.71 5.92 -10.34
CA SER A 76 -5.11 7.07 -11.02
C SER A 76 -4.94 8.27 -10.08
N ALA A 77 -5.93 8.50 -9.23
CA ALA A 77 -5.86 9.61 -8.28
C ALA A 77 -4.77 9.37 -7.23
N LEU A 78 -4.64 8.14 -6.77
CA LEU A 78 -3.62 7.80 -5.80
C LEU A 78 -2.22 7.96 -6.38
N LEU A 79 -2.02 7.49 -7.61
CA LEU A 79 -0.73 7.63 -8.29
C LEU A 79 -0.38 9.09 -8.53
N GLU A 80 -1.37 9.88 -8.92
CA GLU A 80 -1.16 11.31 -9.13
C GLU A 80 -0.75 12.00 -7.83
N GLU A 81 -1.41 11.64 -6.73
CA GLU A 81 -1.08 12.19 -5.42
C GLU A 81 0.33 11.82 -5.00
N ALA A 82 0.79 10.65 -5.40
CA ALA A 82 2.15 10.21 -5.13
C ALA A 82 3.18 10.87 -6.07
N GLY A 83 2.72 11.65 -7.05
CA GLY A 83 3.61 12.29 -8.02
C GLY A 83 4.05 11.35 -9.13
N LEU A 84 3.30 10.31 -9.34
CA LEU A 84 3.60 9.32 -10.37
C LEU A 84 2.62 9.47 -11.52
#